data_f13ff2ee342a75f11353696efae406d1
#
_entry.id   f13ff2ee342a75f11353696efae406d1
#
_cell.length_a   1.000
_cell.length_b   1.000
_cell.length_c   1.000
_cell.angle_alpha   90.00
_cell.angle_beta   90.00
_cell.angle_gamma   90.00
#
_symmetry.space_group_name_H-M   'P 1'
#
loop_
_entity.id
_entity.type
_entity.pdbx_description
1 polymer ?
#
loop_
_entity_poly.entity_id
_entity_poly.type
_entity_poly.pdbx_seq_one_letter_code
_entity_poly.pdbx_strand_id
1 'polypeptide(L)'
;MLELLPCLGFGLLFGWHRPLWPVRLAPPLVRFGVPLSIAGLVLRSGVHWDVLGAALLTLGLIGGSLLLLLWPLWRRWLPWGVTRLGAVTGNTGYFGVPVVLALLPPAGLAFAVIYDIVGSLITWTVGPPLISGVRISGRSLVAHLVRSPSVQGMTLAVLLQLTPLAPVMASWLWWPARVVIVLALLLLGMRLGVMLRSGEVNAPALEVLRPALLAKLLLLPAVMWALAAMTAQPALVRDVLVLQAAAPTAISVLLIAEASSRDVSEAAGLVFASTLLALFSVPLWWLLLQALG
;
A
#
# COMPACT_ATOMS: atom_id res chain seq x y z
N MET A 1 -4.37 13.07 -11.51
CA MET A 1 -3.69 13.91 -10.52
C MET A 1 -4.56 15.01 -9.96
N LEU A 2 -5.28 15.76 -10.80
CA LEU A 2 -6.15 16.86 -10.33
C LEU A 2 -7.28 16.42 -9.38
N GLU A 3 -7.74 15.16 -9.45
CA GLU A 3 -8.77 14.62 -8.56
C GLU A 3 -8.22 14.10 -7.20
N LEU A 4 -6.94 13.71 -7.14
CA LEU A 4 -6.31 13.18 -5.91
C LEU A 4 -6.09 14.28 -4.87
N LEU A 5 -5.51 15.40 -5.29
CA LEU A 5 -5.14 16.49 -4.39
C LEU A 5 -6.35 17.15 -3.71
N PRO A 6 -7.47 17.46 -4.41
CA PRO A 6 -8.65 17.98 -3.76
C PRO A 6 -9.22 17.03 -2.71
N CYS A 7 -9.34 15.72 -3.02
CA CYS A 7 -9.86 14.74 -2.08
C CYS A 7 -9.00 14.63 -0.82
N LEU A 8 -7.67 14.60 -0.99
CA LEU A 8 -6.73 14.59 0.13
C LEU A 8 -6.80 15.88 0.94
N GLY A 9 -6.84 17.04 0.28
CA GLY A 9 -6.94 18.35 0.92
C GLY A 9 -8.23 18.53 1.72
N PHE A 10 -9.39 18.19 1.11
CA PHE A 10 -10.67 18.19 1.81
C PHE A 10 -10.67 17.21 2.99
N GLY A 11 -10.13 15.99 2.78
CA GLY A 11 -9.98 15.01 3.84
C GLY A 11 -9.15 15.55 5.00
N LEU A 12 -7.99 16.16 4.70
CA LEU A 12 -7.09 16.74 5.70
C LEU A 12 -7.80 17.83 6.53
N LEU A 13 -8.42 18.79 5.88
CA LEU A 13 -9.18 19.84 6.56
C LEU A 13 -10.31 19.26 7.41
N PHE A 14 -11.05 18.29 6.88
CA PHE A 14 -12.15 17.66 7.60
C PHE A 14 -11.64 16.86 8.81
N GLY A 15 -10.56 16.09 8.67
CA GLY A 15 -9.92 15.35 9.75
C GLY A 15 -9.36 16.24 10.85
N TRP A 16 -8.77 17.39 10.47
CA TRP A 16 -8.32 18.41 11.40
C TRP A 16 -9.46 18.93 12.30
N HIS A 17 -10.63 19.20 11.72
CA HIS A 17 -11.76 19.73 12.46
C HIS A 17 -12.59 18.64 13.15
N ARG A 18 -12.64 17.43 12.62
CA ARG A 18 -13.50 16.33 13.06
C ARG A 18 -12.73 15.03 13.27
N PRO A 19 -11.87 14.93 14.31
CA PRO A 19 -10.91 13.82 14.48
C PRO A 19 -11.55 12.43 14.68
N LEU A 20 -12.82 12.36 15.09
CA LEU A 20 -13.53 11.10 15.30
C LEU A 20 -14.10 10.47 14.01
N TRP A 21 -14.19 11.23 12.91
CA TRP A 21 -14.79 10.74 11.68
C TRP A 21 -13.97 9.66 10.97
N PRO A 22 -12.62 9.75 10.87
CA PRO A 22 -11.82 8.67 10.27
C PRO A 22 -12.03 7.33 10.97
N VAL A 23 -12.15 7.34 12.30
CA VAL A 23 -12.36 6.11 13.09
C VAL A 23 -13.73 5.49 12.79
N ARG A 24 -14.76 6.30 12.53
CA ARG A 24 -16.11 5.82 12.22
C ARG A 24 -16.26 5.35 10.77
N LEU A 25 -15.63 6.05 9.83
CA LEU A 25 -15.76 5.76 8.39
C LEU A 25 -14.85 4.64 7.91
N ALA A 26 -13.67 4.45 8.54
CA ALA A 26 -12.73 3.44 8.12
C ALA A 26 -13.27 2.00 8.17
N PRO A 27 -13.92 1.53 9.27
CA PRO A 27 -14.34 0.13 9.36
C PRO A 27 -15.31 -0.31 8.26
N PRO A 28 -16.43 0.39 7.97
CA PRO A 28 -17.34 -0.03 6.91
C PRO A 28 -16.71 0.10 5.51
N LEU A 29 -15.91 1.15 5.27
CA LEU A 29 -15.22 1.34 4.00
C LEU A 29 -14.22 0.20 3.73
N VAL A 30 -13.43 -0.15 4.74
CA VAL A 30 -12.42 -1.21 4.64
C VAL A 30 -13.08 -2.58 4.50
N ARG A 31 -14.11 -2.85 5.32
CA ARG A 31 -14.73 -4.17 5.38
C ARG A 31 -15.57 -4.53 4.14
N PHE A 32 -16.25 -3.55 3.55
CA PHE A 32 -17.20 -3.77 2.45
C PHE A 32 -16.79 -3.02 1.18
N GLY A 33 -16.42 -1.75 1.29
CA GLY A 33 -16.11 -0.91 0.14
C GLY A 33 -14.88 -1.41 -0.61
N VAL A 34 -13.77 -1.63 0.09
CA VAL A 34 -12.50 -2.05 -0.56
C VAL A 34 -12.63 -3.39 -1.28
N PRO A 35 -13.17 -4.48 -0.70
CA PRO A 35 -13.37 -5.72 -1.43
C PRO A 35 -14.26 -5.56 -2.67
N LEU A 36 -15.37 -4.82 -2.56
CA LEU A 36 -16.27 -4.57 -3.68
C LEU A 36 -15.59 -3.75 -4.78
N SER A 37 -14.80 -2.75 -4.41
CA SER A 37 -14.09 -1.93 -5.39
C SER A 37 -13.04 -2.75 -6.13
N ILE A 38 -12.24 -3.54 -5.41
CA ILE A 38 -11.25 -4.44 -6.01
C ILE A 38 -11.93 -5.44 -6.94
N ALA A 39 -13.02 -6.09 -6.49
CA ALA A 39 -13.75 -7.04 -7.31
C ALA A 39 -14.28 -6.40 -8.60
N GLY A 40 -14.95 -5.24 -8.49
CA GLY A 40 -15.50 -4.55 -9.66
C GLY A 40 -14.45 -4.10 -10.67
N LEU A 41 -13.32 -3.61 -10.18
CA LEU A 41 -12.24 -3.13 -11.01
C LEU A 41 -11.46 -4.30 -11.66
N VAL A 42 -11.17 -5.36 -10.90
CA VAL A 42 -10.48 -6.56 -11.40
C VAL A 42 -11.34 -7.30 -12.40
N LEU A 43 -12.66 -7.42 -12.18
CA LEU A 43 -13.58 -7.99 -13.17
C LEU A 43 -13.54 -7.25 -14.50
N ARG A 44 -13.36 -5.93 -14.47
CA ARG A 44 -13.31 -5.11 -15.67
C ARG A 44 -11.95 -5.19 -16.39
N SER A 45 -10.84 -5.26 -15.65
CA SER A 45 -9.49 -5.37 -16.22
C SER A 45 -9.15 -6.77 -16.70
N GLY A 46 -9.84 -7.79 -16.17
CA GLY A 46 -9.48 -9.20 -16.33
C GLY A 46 -8.29 -9.60 -15.45
N VAL A 47 -8.17 -10.91 -15.23
CA VAL A 47 -6.99 -11.52 -14.59
C VAL A 47 -6.28 -12.36 -15.63
N HIS A 48 -5.06 -11.98 -15.97
CA HIS A 48 -4.21 -12.69 -16.92
C HIS A 48 -3.04 -13.36 -16.19
N TRP A 49 -2.44 -14.37 -16.79
CA TRP A 49 -1.31 -15.10 -16.20
C TRP A 49 -0.08 -14.21 -15.94
N ASP A 50 0.05 -13.07 -16.62
CA ASP A 50 1.10 -12.08 -16.40
C ASP A 50 1.13 -11.54 -14.96
N VAL A 51 0.02 -11.64 -14.23
CA VAL A 51 -0.10 -11.30 -12.81
C VAL A 51 0.86 -12.13 -11.96
N LEU A 52 1.17 -13.37 -12.37
CA LEU A 52 2.14 -14.21 -11.65
C LEU A 52 3.55 -13.63 -11.72
N GLY A 53 3.96 -13.11 -12.88
CA GLY A 53 5.25 -12.42 -13.02
C GLY A 53 5.36 -11.21 -12.10
N ALA A 54 4.30 -10.39 -12.03
CA ALA A 54 4.22 -9.27 -11.10
C ALA A 54 4.29 -9.72 -9.62
N ALA A 55 3.62 -10.83 -9.27
CA ALA A 55 3.69 -11.39 -7.92
C ALA A 55 5.11 -11.82 -7.55
N LEU A 56 5.81 -12.51 -8.46
CA LEU A 56 7.19 -12.96 -8.24
C LEU A 56 8.16 -11.79 -8.12
N LEU A 57 8.02 -10.75 -8.95
CA LEU A 57 8.84 -9.55 -8.84
C LEU A 57 8.59 -8.80 -7.51
N THR A 58 7.34 -8.70 -7.09
CA THR A 58 6.98 -8.10 -5.81
C THR A 58 7.55 -8.90 -4.63
N LEU A 59 7.41 -10.23 -4.67
CA LEU A 59 7.98 -11.13 -3.66
C LEU A 59 9.51 -11.00 -3.62
N GLY A 60 10.16 -10.98 -4.78
CA GLY A 60 11.60 -10.79 -4.91
C GLY A 60 12.06 -9.45 -4.35
N LEU A 61 11.37 -8.36 -4.68
CA LEU A 61 11.71 -7.03 -4.17
C LEU A 61 11.53 -6.95 -2.66
N ILE A 62 10.31 -7.17 -2.16
CA ILE A 62 9.99 -6.97 -0.74
C ILE A 62 10.67 -8.05 0.12
N GLY A 63 10.56 -9.31 -0.27
CA GLY A 63 11.17 -10.43 0.45
C GLY A 63 12.70 -10.36 0.43
N GLY A 64 13.30 -10.13 -0.73
CA GLY A 64 14.74 -9.98 -0.89
C GLY A 64 15.29 -8.78 -0.11
N SER A 65 14.61 -7.62 -0.17
CA SER A 65 14.97 -6.44 0.61
C SER A 65 14.88 -6.69 2.12
N LEU A 66 13.82 -7.37 2.59
CA LEU A 66 13.72 -7.76 4.00
C LEU A 66 14.85 -8.68 4.43
N LEU A 67 15.13 -9.73 3.66
CA LEU A 67 16.25 -10.64 3.95
C LEU A 67 17.58 -9.89 4.04
N LEU A 68 17.81 -8.95 3.12
CA LEU A 68 18.98 -8.09 3.14
C LEU A 68 19.04 -7.23 4.42
N LEU A 69 17.91 -6.60 4.80
CA LEU A 69 17.82 -5.74 5.99
C LEU A 69 17.88 -6.51 7.32
N LEU A 70 17.67 -7.82 7.32
CA LEU A 70 17.92 -8.66 8.51
C LEU A 70 19.40 -8.85 8.81
N TRP A 71 20.28 -8.59 7.85
CA TRP A 71 21.74 -8.67 8.05
C TRP A 71 22.21 -7.68 9.12
N PRO A 72 23.12 -8.06 10.04
CA PRO A 72 23.56 -7.21 11.15
C PRO A 72 24.11 -5.84 10.75
N LEU A 73 24.68 -5.73 9.55
CA LEU A 73 25.23 -4.47 9.00
C LEU A 73 24.22 -3.33 8.96
N TRP A 74 22.95 -3.65 8.66
CA TRP A 74 21.88 -2.65 8.53
C TRP A 74 21.29 -2.18 9.86
N ARG A 75 21.62 -2.86 10.99
CA ARG A 75 21.14 -2.45 12.33
C ARG A 75 21.59 -1.07 12.74
N ARG A 76 22.70 -0.61 12.19
CA ARG A 76 23.21 0.76 12.43
C ARG A 76 22.30 1.83 11.84
N TRP A 77 21.74 1.55 10.64
CA TRP A 77 20.95 2.53 9.89
C TRP A 77 19.45 2.37 10.12
N LEU A 78 19.02 1.16 10.41
CA LEU A 78 17.63 0.77 10.65
C LEU A 78 17.54 -0.03 11.96
N PRO A 79 17.66 0.63 13.12
CA PRO A 79 17.84 -0.05 14.41
C PRO A 79 16.56 -0.82 14.83
N TRP A 80 15.37 -0.26 14.57
CA TRP A 80 14.11 -0.84 15.02
C TRP A 80 13.48 -1.78 13.98
N GLY A 81 12.67 -2.73 14.48
CA GLY A 81 11.89 -3.63 13.63
C GLY A 81 10.92 -2.86 12.73
N VAL A 82 10.29 -1.81 13.25
CA VAL A 82 9.37 -0.93 12.51
C VAL A 82 10.04 -0.18 11.36
N THR A 83 11.27 0.29 11.53
CA THR A 83 12.00 0.99 10.46
C THR A 83 12.43 0.05 9.35
N ARG A 84 12.84 -1.20 9.66
CA ARG A 84 13.17 -2.23 8.66
C ARG A 84 11.93 -2.66 7.88
N LEU A 85 10.85 -2.96 8.58
CA LEU A 85 9.60 -3.35 7.94
C LEU A 85 9.04 -2.19 7.10
N GLY A 86 8.97 -0.99 7.67
CA GLY A 86 8.43 0.19 7.01
C GLY A 86 9.27 0.70 5.84
N ALA A 87 10.56 0.40 5.81
CA ALA A 87 11.44 0.71 4.68
C ALA A 87 11.08 -0.08 3.42
N VAL A 88 10.40 -1.24 3.55
CA VAL A 88 10.12 -2.14 2.41
C VAL A 88 8.65 -2.38 2.16
N THR A 89 7.79 -2.24 3.17
CA THR A 89 6.35 -2.46 3.01
C THR A 89 5.60 -1.15 2.76
N GLY A 90 4.66 -1.15 1.82
CA GLY A 90 3.94 0.04 1.37
C GLY A 90 2.45 0.03 1.70
N ASN A 91 1.88 1.22 1.84
CA ASN A 91 0.44 1.45 1.89
C ASN A 91 -0.16 1.33 0.48
N THR A 92 -0.03 0.16 -0.11
CA THR A 92 -0.34 -0.13 -1.51
C THR A 92 -1.84 -0.18 -1.77
N GLY A 93 -2.62 -0.71 -0.82
CA GLY A 93 -4.07 -0.80 -0.97
C GLY A 93 -4.79 0.55 -0.86
N TYR A 94 -4.44 1.37 0.14
CA TYR A 94 -5.17 2.64 0.41
C TYR A 94 -4.54 3.87 -0.23
N PHE A 95 -3.29 3.79 -0.66
CA PHE A 95 -2.60 4.85 -1.38
C PHE A 95 -2.22 4.40 -2.80
N GLY A 96 -1.55 3.28 -2.94
CA GLY A 96 -0.99 2.83 -4.21
C GLY A 96 -2.07 2.49 -5.25
N VAL A 97 -3.09 1.69 -4.92
CA VAL A 97 -4.19 1.36 -5.84
C VAL A 97 -4.93 2.61 -6.32
N PRO A 98 -5.36 3.56 -5.46
CA PRO A 98 -5.92 4.83 -5.91
C PRO A 98 -5.01 5.64 -6.85
N VAL A 99 -3.70 5.67 -6.57
CA VAL A 99 -2.71 6.35 -7.42
C VAL A 99 -2.63 5.69 -8.80
N VAL A 100 -2.53 4.36 -8.85
CA VAL A 100 -2.50 3.61 -10.13
C VAL A 100 -3.75 3.91 -10.96
N LEU A 101 -4.93 3.90 -10.33
CA LEU A 101 -6.19 4.20 -11.03
C LEU A 101 -6.31 5.63 -11.53
N ALA A 102 -5.66 6.57 -10.86
CA ALA A 102 -5.67 7.97 -11.27
C ALA A 102 -4.67 8.30 -12.37
N LEU A 103 -3.57 7.54 -12.47
CA LEU A 103 -2.43 7.85 -13.34
C LEU A 103 -2.28 6.89 -14.51
N LEU A 104 -2.78 5.67 -14.40
CA LEU A 104 -2.57 4.60 -15.36
C LEU A 104 -3.90 4.01 -15.86
N PRO A 105 -3.89 3.33 -17.03
CA PRO A 105 -5.08 2.64 -17.54
C PRO A 105 -5.64 1.61 -16.55
N PRO A 106 -6.97 1.39 -16.51
CA PRO A 106 -7.61 0.42 -15.61
C PRO A 106 -7.09 -1.02 -15.74
N ALA A 107 -6.53 -1.39 -16.89
CA ALA A 107 -5.89 -2.69 -17.12
C ALA A 107 -4.70 -2.95 -16.17
N GLY A 108 -4.06 -1.91 -15.64
CA GLY A 108 -2.97 -2.02 -14.66
C GLY A 108 -3.43 -2.46 -13.26
N LEU A 109 -4.73 -2.42 -12.97
CA LEU A 109 -5.22 -2.60 -11.62
C LEU A 109 -4.96 -4.00 -11.05
N ALA A 110 -5.08 -5.06 -11.86
CA ALA A 110 -4.82 -6.42 -11.41
C ALA A 110 -3.39 -6.57 -10.86
N PHE A 111 -2.41 -5.91 -11.49
CA PHE A 111 -1.01 -5.88 -11.06
C PHE A 111 -0.82 -5.09 -9.76
N ALA A 112 -1.57 -3.98 -9.59
CA ALA A 112 -1.54 -3.21 -8.36
C ALA A 112 -2.11 -4.01 -7.18
N VAL A 113 -3.22 -4.71 -7.40
CA VAL A 113 -3.86 -5.54 -6.37
C VAL A 113 -2.99 -6.72 -5.97
N ILE A 114 -2.33 -7.41 -6.93
CA ILE A 114 -1.44 -8.52 -6.58
C ILE A 114 -0.22 -8.04 -5.82
N TYR A 115 0.33 -6.87 -6.16
CA TYR A 115 1.39 -6.23 -5.38
C TYR A 115 0.95 -6.01 -3.93
N ASP A 116 -0.26 -5.49 -3.71
CA ASP A 116 -0.83 -5.26 -2.38
C ASP A 116 -1.03 -6.58 -1.60
N ILE A 117 -1.53 -7.61 -2.25
CA ILE A 117 -1.72 -8.93 -1.63
C ILE A 117 -0.38 -9.51 -1.17
N VAL A 118 0.63 -9.53 -2.04
CA VAL A 118 1.97 -10.05 -1.72
C VAL A 118 2.62 -9.22 -0.61
N GLY A 119 2.57 -7.89 -0.72
CA GLY A 119 3.10 -6.97 0.29
C GLY A 119 2.42 -7.15 1.64
N SER A 120 1.09 -7.26 1.66
CA SER A 120 0.30 -7.50 2.88
C SER A 120 0.64 -8.86 3.51
N LEU A 121 0.76 -9.92 2.69
CA LEU A 121 1.15 -11.24 3.15
C LEU A 121 2.49 -11.20 3.88
N ILE A 122 3.50 -10.58 3.27
CA ILE A 122 4.82 -10.43 3.88
C ILE A 122 4.74 -9.60 5.15
N THR A 123 4.03 -8.47 5.12
CA THR A 123 3.89 -7.57 6.27
C THR A 123 3.31 -8.29 7.49
N TRP A 124 2.22 -9.05 7.31
CA TRP A 124 1.56 -9.75 8.40
C TRP A 124 2.27 -11.05 8.83
N THR A 125 3.12 -11.63 7.98
CA THR A 125 3.92 -12.81 8.33
C THR A 125 5.19 -12.43 9.06
N VAL A 126 5.92 -11.44 8.54
CA VAL A 126 7.27 -11.07 9.03
C VAL A 126 7.19 -9.93 10.06
N GLY A 127 6.20 -9.04 9.94
CA GLY A 127 6.09 -7.85 10.79
C GLY A 127 6.00 -8.15 12.28
N PRO A 128 5.03 -8.95 12.76
CA PRO A 128 4.90 -9.23 14.19
C PRO A 128 6.15 -9.89 14.80
N PRO A 129 6.77 -10.94 14.22
CA PRO A 129 8.01 -11.46 14.77
C PRO A 129 9.17 -10.46 14.73
N LEU A 130 9.23 -9.61 13.71
CA LEU A 130 10.29 -8.61 13.57
C LEU A 130 10.18 -7.46 14.59
N ILE A 131 8.95 -7.03 14.92
CA ILE A 131 8.68 -5.92 15.83
C ILE A 131 8.56 -6.39 17.27
N SER A 132 7.76 -7.45 17.53
CA SER A 132 7.45 -7.90 18.87
C SER A 132 8.23 -9.15 19.31
N GLY A 133 8.87 -9.85 18.41
CA GLY A 133 9.52 -11.15 18.65
C GLY A 133 8.52 -12.31 18.77
N VAL A 134 7.21 -12.07 18.62
CA VAL A 134 6.16 -13.10 18.72
C VAL A 134 6.06 -13.85 17.39
N ARG A 135 6.21 -15.18 17.43
CA ARG A 135 6.01 -16.03 16.24
C ARG A 135 4.51 -16.13 15.91
N ILE A 136 4.16 -15.90 14.65
CA ILE A 136 2.80 -16.13 14.17
C ILE A 136 2.63 -17.60 13.80
N SER A 137 1.52 -18.19 14.23
CA SER A 137 1.12 -19.53 13.79
C SER A 137 0.58 -19.48 12.35
N GLY A 138 0.74 -20.57 11.58
CA GLY A 138 0.17 -20.67 10.24
C GLY A 138 -1.36 -20.45 10.22
N ARG A 139 -2.06 -20.87 11.27
CA ARG A 139 -3.51 -20.63 11.42
C ARG A 139 -3.83 -19.14 11.55
N SER A 140 -3.03 -18.38 12.31
CA SER A 140 -3.18 -16.92 12.44
C SER A 140 -2.90 -16.22 11.10
N LEU A 141 -1.88 -16.66 10.36
CA LEU A 141 -1.57 -16.12 9.04
C LEU A 141 -2.73 -16.31 8.06
N VAL A 142 -3.25 -17.55 7.96
CA VAL A 142 -4.42 -17.84 7.10
C VAL A 142 -5.61 -16.96 7.50
N ALA A 143 -5.87 -16.80 8.81
CA ALA A 143 -6.95 -15.94 9.28
C ALA A 143 -6.77 -14.47 8.87
N HIS A 144 -5.53 -13.95 8.89
CA HIS A 144 -5.24 -12.59 8.41
C HIS A 144 -5.44 -12.46 6.91
N LEU A 145 -5.00 -13.44 6.12
CA LEU A 145 -5.19 -13.45 4.67
C LEU A 145 -6.66 -13.47 4.27
N VAL A 146 -7.44 -14.39 4.84
CA VAL A 146 -8.89 -14.49 4.57
C VAL A 146 -9.64 -13.22 4.95
N ARG A 147 -9.17 -12.51 5.98
CA ARG A 147 -9.74 -11.24 6.41
C ARG A 147 -9.22 -10.02 5.62
N SER A 148 -8.17 -10.20 4.83
CA SER A 148 -7.62 -9.10 4.00
C SER A 148 -8.64 -8.66 2.96
N PRO A 149 -8.99 -7.36 2.90
CA PRO A 149 -9.91 -6.82 1.90
C PRO A 149 -9.44 -7.07 0.47
N SER A 150 -8.13 -7.01 0.22
CA SER A 150 -7.54 -7.26 -1.09
C SER A 150 -7.71 -8.72 -1.53
N VAL A 151 -7.47 -9.66 -0.60
CA VAL A 151 -7.69 -11.10 -0.86
C VAL A 151 -9.17 -11.39 -1.11
N GLN A 152 -10.06 -10.83 -0.29
CA GLN A 152 -11.51 -11.00 -0.46
C GLN A 152 -12.00 -10.46 -1.81
N GLY A 153 -11.57 -9.25 -2.18
CA GLY A 153 -11.92 -8.62 -3.45
C GLY A 153 -11.40 -9.38 -4.66
N MET A 154 -10.14 -9.84 -4.61
CA MET A 154 -9.55 -10.65 -5.67
C MET A 154 -10.25 -12.02 -5.79
N THR A 155 -10.49 -12.70 -4.68
CA THR A 155 -11.20 -13.99 -4.66
C THR A 155 -12.60 -13.84 -5.25
N LEU A 156 -13.33 -12.78 -4.85
CA LEU A 156 -14.65 -12.50 -5.39
C LEU A 156 -14.59 -12.23 -6.91
N ALA A 157 -13.60 -11.47 -7.38
CA ALA A 157 -13.41 -11.22 -8.81
C ALA A 157 -13.18 -12.51 -9.59
N VAL A 158 -12.25 -13.36 -9.11
CA VAL A 158 -11.93 -14.64 -9.77
C VAL A 158 -13.15 -15.56 -9.80
N LEU A 159 -13.87 -15.70 -8.69
CA LEU A 159 -15.08 -16.52 -8.64
C LEU A 159 -16.16 -16.02 -9.59
N LEU A 160 -16.42 -14.71 -9.63
CA LEU A 160 -17.39 -14.13 -10.55
C LEU A 160 -16.95 -14.27 -12.01
N GLN A 161 -15.65 -14.19 -12.31
CA GLN A 161 -15.12 -14.33 -13.67
C GLN A 161 -15.37 -15.74 -14.25
N LEU A 162 -15.52 -16.75 -13.40
CA LEU A 162 -15.88 -18.12 -13.82
C LEU A 162 -17.39 -18.28 -14.10
N THR A 163 -18.19 -17.24 -13.93
CA THR A 163 -19.63 -17.27 -14.14
C THR A 163 -20.04 -16.40 -15.34
N PRO A 164 -21.18 -16.68 -15.99
CA PRO A 164 -21.72 -15.82 -17.06
C PRO A 164 -22.14 -14.43 -16.55
N LEU A 165 -22.16 -14.21 -15.22
CA LEU A 165 -22.54 -12.93 -14.61
C LEU A 165 -21.41 -11.90 -14.62
N ALA A 166 -20.16 -12.29 -14.95
CA ALA A 166 -19.00 -11.43 -14.91
C ALA A 166 -19.19 -10.07 -15.63
N PRO A 167 -19.67 -9.99 -16.89
CA PRO A 167 -19.85 -8.71 -17.59
C PRO A 167 -20.89 -7.81 -16.92
N VAL A 168 -21.98 -8.41 -16.42
CA VAL A 168 -23.04 -7.68 -15.72
C VAL A 168 -22.50 -7.10 -14.41
N MET A 169 -21.85 -7.94 -13.61
CA MET A 169 -21.25 -7.52 -12.33
C MET A 169 -20.14 -6.48 -12.52
N ALA A 170 -19.29 -6.60 -13.53
CA ALA A 170 -18.28 -5.62 -13.86
C ALA A 170 -18.90 -4.23 -14.15
N SER A 171 -20.03 -4.20 -14.86
CA SER A 171 -20.76 -2.95 -15.15
C SER A 171 -21.40 -2.35 -13.90
N TRP A 172 -22.07 -3.16 -13.10
CA TRP A 172 -22.76 -2.72 -11.87
C TRP A 172 -21.79 -2.24 -10.78
N LEU A 173 -20.66 -2.93 -10.60
CA LEU A 173 -19.67 -2.60 -9.58
C LEU A 173 -18.75 -1.43 -9.96
N TRP A 174 -18.78 -0.98 -11.20
CA TRP A 174 -17.89 0.09 -11.69
C TRP A 174 -18.08 1.41 -10.93
N TRP A 175 -19.32 1.89 -10.82
CA TRP A 175 -19.59 3.15 -10.12
C TRP A 175 -19.31 3.06 -8.62
N PRO A 176 -19.82 2.05 -7.89
CA PRO A 176 -19.46 1.85 -6.48
C PRO A 176 -17.95 1.77 -6.26
N ALA A 177 -17.22 1.07 -7.15
CA ALA A 177 -15.77 0.96 -7.05
C ALA A 177 -15.08 2.34 -7.09
N ARG A 178 -15.46 3.20 -8.02
CA ARG A 178 -14.90 4.56 -8.12
C ARG A 178 -15.24 5.42 -6.90
N VAL A 179 -16.45 5.35 -6.39
CA VAL A 179 -16.86 6.07 -5.18
C VAL A 179 -16.00 5.63 -3.99
N VAL A 180 -15.77 4.33 -3.83
CA VAL A 180 -14.92 3.79 -2.75
C VAL A 180 -13.49 4.33 -2.84
N ILE A 181 -12.92 4.48 -4.04
CA ILE A 181 -11.58 5.04 -4.23
C ILE A 181 -11.53 6.50 -3.73
N VAL A 182 -12.51 7.31 -4.12
CA VAL A 182 -12.61 8.71 -3.67
C VAL A 182 -12.74 8.77 -2.14
N LEU A 183 -13.58 7.91 -1.55
CA LEU A 183 -13.74 7.82 -0.10
C LEU A 183 -12.45 7.35 0.60
N ALA A 184 -11.68 6.43 -0.01
CA ALA A 184 -10.40 5.98 0.54
C ALA A 184 -9.36 7.12 0.56
N LEU A 185 -9.30 7.93 -0.50
CA LEU A 185 -8.43 9.11 -0.57
C LEU A 185 -8.85 10.18 0.45
N LEU A 186 -10.15 10.42 0.58
CA LEU A 186 -10.70 11.33 1.57
C LEU A 186 -10.34 10.86 3.00
N LEU A 187 -10.50 9.57 3.27
CA LEU A 187 -10.15 8.96 4.56
C LEU A 187 -8.65 9.07 4.86
N LEU A 188 -7.80 8.87 3.85
CA LEU A 188 -6.36 9.08 3.98
C LEU A 188 -6.04 10.52 4.37
N GLY A 189 -6.64 11.49 3.67
CA GLY A 189 -6.55 12.91 4.03
C GLY A 189 -7.01 13.20 5.46
N MET A 190 -8.17 12.65 5.86
CA MET A 190 -8.68 12.80 7.24
C MET A 190 -7.68 12.28 8.29
N ARG A 191 -7.07 11.12 8.06
CA ARG A 191 -6.06 10.58 8.97
C ARG A 191 -4.84 11.49 9.09
N LEU A 192 -4.37 12.05 7.97
CA LEU A 192 -3.30 13.03 7.98
C LEU A 192 -3.68 14.30 8.78
N GLY A 193 -4.91 14.79 8.62
CA GLY A 193 -5.42 15.94 9.38
C GLY A 193 -5.47 15.70 10.89
N VAL A 194 -5.89 14.51 11.31
CA VAL A 194 -5.89 14.11 12.73
C VAL A 194 -4.45 14.07 13.27
N MET A 195 -3.53 13.43 12.55
CA MET A 195 -2.13 13.31 12.97
C MET A 195 -1.42 14.67 13.07
N LEU A 196 -1.71 15.60 12.15
CA LEU A 196 -1.21 16.96 12.22
C LEU A 196 -1.75 17.74 13.43
N ARG A 197 -3.04 17.52 13.76
CA ARG A 197 -3.68 18.20 14.89
C ARG A 197 -3.21 17.69 16.24
N SER A 198 -3.05 16.38 16.39
CA SER A 198 -2.72 15.76 17.68
C SER A 198 -1.33 16.14 18.17
N GLY A 199 -0.46 16.63 17.29
CA GLY A 199 0.94 16.88 17.64
C GLY A 199 1.68 15.60 18.09
N GLU A 200 1.04 14.44 17.92
CA GLU A 200 1.62 13.12 18.23
C GLU A 200 2.89 12.81 17.44
N VAL A 201 3.23 13.71 16.52
CA VAL A 201 4.51 13.70 15.84
C VAL A 201 5.59 14.32 16.77
N ASN A 202 5.71 13.81 17.98
CA ASN A 202 6.99 13.67 18.66
C ASN A 202 7.78 12.56 17.94
N ALA A 203 7.80 12.70 16.60
CA ALA A 203 8.56 11.81 15.77
C ALA A 203 10.01 11.86 16.23
N PRO A 204 10.67 10.71 16.40
CA PRO A 204 12.11 10.68 16.56
C PRO A 204 12.69 11.58 15.47
N ALA A 205 13.70 12.35 15.82
CA ALA A 205 14.24 13.36 14.92
C ALA A 205 14.27 12.81 13.49
N LEU A 206 13.77 13.54 12.52
CA LEU A 206 13.61 13.10 11.11
C LEU A 206 14.88 12.40 10.58
N GLU A 207 16.02 12.75 11.13
CA GLU A 207 17.33 12.12 10.87
C GLU A 207 17.36 10.61 11.12
N VAL A 208 16.67 10.13 12.16
CA VAL A 208 16.65 8.70 12.49
C VAL A 208 15.75 7.90 11.54
N LEU A 209 14.70 8.53 11.03
CA LEU A 209 13.78 7.92 10.06
C LEU A 209 14.30 8.06 8.62
N ARG A 210 15.23 8.97 8.37
CA ARG A 210 15.75 9.28 7.03
C ARG A 210 16.19 8.05 6.23
N PRO A 211 16.96 7.08 6.77
CA PRO A 211 17.35 5.91 6.00
C PRO A 211 16.16 5.07 5.53
N ALA A 212 15.13 4.89 6.39
CA ALA A 212 13.92 4.16 6.04
C ALA A 212 13.10 4.90 4.97
N LEU A 213 12.99 6.23 5.08
CA LEU A 213 12.30 7.07 4.11
C LEU A 213 12.98 7.04 2.73
N LEU A 214 14.31 7.17 2.69
CA LEU A 214 15.09 7.08 1.45
C LEU A 214 14.97 5.70 0.81
N ALA A 215 15.09 4.64 1.62
CA ALA A 215 14.90 3.27 1.13
C ALA A 215 13.50 3.08 0.56
N LYS A 216 12.45 3.53 1.26
CA LYS A 216 11.06 3.33 0.86
C LYS A 216 10.65 4.14 -0.37
N LEU A 217 11.01 5.43 -0.42
CA LEU A 217 10.48 6.34 -1.43
C LEU A 217 11.37 6.50 -2.67
N LEU A 218 12.66 6.14 -2.56
CA LEU A 218 13.61 6.28 -3.64
C LEU A 218 14.23 4.94 -4.05
N LEU A 219 14.82 4.20 -3.11
CA LEU A 219 15.57 2.99 -3.44
C LEU A 219 14.65 1.86 -3.93
N LEU A 220 13.56 1.58 -3.22
CA LEU A 220 12.64 0.50 -3.60
C LEU A 220 12.02 0.69 -4.99
N PRO A 221 11.43 1.84 -5.34
CA PRO A 221 10.92 2.04 -6.69
C PRO A 221 12.02 2.02 -7.76
N ALA A 222 13.24 2.49 -7.47
CA ALA A 222 14.37 2.39 -8.39
C ALA A 222 14.77 0.92 -8.64
N VAL A 223 14.84 0.12 -7.58
CA VAL A 223 15.13 -1.32 -7.69
C VAL A 223 14.01 -2.04 -8.43
N MET A 224 12.74 -1.71 -8.16
CA MET A 224 11.61 -2.29 -8.91
C MET A 224 11.66 -1.93 -10.38
N TRP A 225 11.99 -0.68 -10.71
CA TRP A 225 12.18 -0.25 -12.10
C TRP A 225 13.28 -1.07 -12.79
N ALA A 226 14.43 -1.23 -12.13
CA ALA A 226 15.53 -2.03 -12.67
C ALA A 226 15.13 -3.51 -12.85
N LEU A 227 14.46 -4.12 -11.86
CA LEU A 227 13.98 -5.51 -11.95
C LEU A 227 12.97 -5.70 -13.09
N ALA A 228 12.03 -4.76 -13.25
CA ALA A 228 11.05 -4.81 -14.32
C ALA A 228 11.70 -4.65 -15.69
N ALA A 229 12.71 -3.78 -15.82
CA ALA A 229 13.49 -3.60 -17.05
C ALA A 229 14.32 -4.86 -17.36
N MET A 230 15.02 -5.43 -16.39
CA MET A 230 15.82 -6.65 -16.56
C MET A 230 14.98 -7.86 -16.95
N THR A 231 13.73 -7.91 -16.53
CA THR A 231 12.79 -9.00 -16.85
C THR A 231 11.89 -8.67 -18.06
N ALA A 232 12.22 -7.58 -18.78
CA ALA A 232 11.49 -7.13 -19.99
C ALA A 232 9.97 -7.04 -19.77
N GLN A 233 9.53 -6.53 -18.62
CA GLN A 233 8.11 -6.36 -18.35
C GLN A 233 7.47 -5.32 -19.30
N PRO A 234 6.22 -5.53 -19.73
CA PRO A 234 5.48 -4.51 -20.47
C PRO A 234 5.45 -3.17 -19.72
N ALA A 235 5.48 -2.06 -20.43
CA ALA A 235 5.53 -0.72 -19.82
C ALA A 235 4.45 -0.50 -18.75
N LEU A 236 3.21 -0.91 -19.03
CA LEU A 236 2.11 -0.81 -18.06
C LEU A 236 2.40 -1.57 -16.77
N VAL A 237 2.92 -2.80 -16.85
CA VAL A 237 3.26 -3.62 -15.68
C VAL A 237 4.39 -2.98 -14.89
N ARG A 238 5.46 -2.58 -15.57
CA ARG A 238 6.60 -1.85 -14.99
C ARG A 238 6.12 -0.62 -14.21
N ASP A 239 5.31 0.22 -14.85
CA ASP A 239 4.86 1.49 -14.28
C ASP A 239 3.97 1.27 -13.04
N VAL A 240 3.07 0.29 -13.10
CA VAL A 240 2.26 -0.11 -11.95
C VAL A 240 3.13 -0.57 -10.78
N LEU A 241 4.07 -1.49 -11.02
CA LEU A 241 4.91 -2.06 -9.97
C LEU A 241 5.81 -0.99 -9.33
N VAL A 242 6.35 -0.07 -10.14
CA VAL A 242 7.17 1.05 -9.64
C VAL A 242 6.34 2.01 -8.80
N LEU A 243 5.14 2.40 -9.24
CA LEU A 243 4.26 3.28 -8.45
C LEU A 243 3.79 2.62 -7.15
N GLN A 244 3.55 1.32 -7.17
CA GLN A 244 3.25 0.56 -5.95
C GLN A 244 4.47 0.48 -5.01
N ALA A 245 5.66 0.28 -5.54
CA ALA A 245 6.89 0.33 -4.76
C ALA A 245 7.14 1.72 -4.15
N ALA A 246 6.74 2.80 -4.84
CA ALA A 246 6.85 4.19 -4.39
C ALA A 246 5.77 4.59 -3.36
N ALA A 247 4.74 3.76 -3.13
CA ALA A 247 3.74 4.03 -2.10
C ALA A 247 4.38 4.22 -0.72
N PRO A 248 3.84 5.12 0.15
CA PRO A 248 4.39 5.37 1.48
C PRO A 248 4.37 4.12 2.37
N THR A 249 5.03 4.17 3.52
CA THR A 249 5.05 3.07 4.50
C THR A 249 3.64 2.60 4.84
N ALA A 250 3.47 1.29 4.96
CA ALA A 250 2.19 0.65 5.25
C ALA A 250 1.64 1.02 6.63
N ILE A 251 0.36 1.37 6.72
CA ILE A 251 -0.33 1.62 8.00
C ILE A 251 -0.29 0.38 8.91
N SER A 252 -0.24 -0.82 8.34
CA SER A 252 -0.11 -2.07 9.09
C SER A 252 1.15 -2.13 9.95
N VAL A 253 2.23 -1.42 9.60
CA VAL A 253 3.44 -1.29 10.43
C VAL A 253 3.10 -0.62 11.76
N LEU A 254 2.33 0.48 11.72
CA LEU A 254 1.84 1.15 12.92
C LEU A 254 0.90 0.25 13.73
N LEU A 255 -0.05 -0.42 13.08
CA LEU A 255 -0.99 -1.32 13.77
C LEU A 255 -0.28 -2.48 14.49
N ILE A 256 0.79 -3.03 13.90
CA ILE A 256 1.60 -4.08 14.53
C ILE A 256 2.39 -3.51 15.72
N ALA A 257 2.94 -2.31 15.59
CA ALA A 257 3.64 -1.61 16.66
C ALA A 257 2.69 -1.32 17.85
N GLU A 258 1.50 -0.78 17.59
CA GLU A 258 0.46 -0.54 18.60
C GLU A 258 0.04 -1.83 19.30
N ALA A 259 -0.25 -2.90 18.55
CA ALA A 259 -0.65 -4.19 19.11
C ALA A 259 0.43 -4.82 19.99
N SER A 260 1.70 -4.50 19.77
CA SER A 260 2.83 -4.98 20.55
C SER A 260 3.34 -3.96 21.58
N SER A 261 2.81 -2.75 21.60
CA SER A 261 3.27 -1.61 22.43
C SER A 261 4.78 -1.36 22.29
N ARG A 262 5.31 -1.53 21.07
CA ARG A 262 6.74 -1.35 20.77
C ARG A 262 6.94 -0.40 19.58
N ASP A 263 7.86 0.54 19.74
CA ASP A 263 8.31 1.48 18.70
C ASP A 263 7.12 2.22 18.03
N VAL A 264 6.05 2.52 18.79
CA VAL A 264 4.80 3.10 18.26
C VAL A 264 5.05 4.51 17.71
N SER A 265 5.86 5.30 18.40
CA SER A 265 6.22 6.66 17.99
C SER A 265 6.98 6.65 16.67
N GLU A 266 7.95 5.73 16.52
CA GLU A 266 8.77 5.56 15.32
C GLU A 266 7.91 5.08 14.14
N ALA A 267 7.00 4.14 14.39
CA ALA A 267 6.06 3.67 13.38
C ALA A 267 5.11 4.77 12.92
N ALA A 268 4.53 5.54 13.85
CA ALA A 268 3.65 6.66 13.54
C ALA A 268 4.38 7.75 12.75
N GLY A 269 5.57 8.14 13.21
CA GLY A 269 6.43 9.13 12.54
C GLY A 269 6.81 8.68 11.12
N LEU A 270 7.16 7.41 10.94
CA LEU A 270 7.53 6.87 9.64
C LEU A 270 6.34 6.84 8.67
N VAL A 271 5.18 6.35 9.11
CA VAL A 271 3.95 6.35 8.30
C VAL A 271 3.56 7.76 7.91
N PHE A 272 3.58 8.70 8.84
CA PHE A 272 3.23 10.09 8.60
C PHE A 272 4.21 10.75 7.63
N ALA A 273 5.51 10.75 7.95
CA ALA A 273 6.53 11.41 7.13
C ALA A 273 6.59 10.82 5.71
N SER A 274 6.55 9.48 5.58
CA SER A 274 6.53 8.83 4.27
C SER A 274 5.28 9.20 3.46
N THR A 275 4.11 9.34 4.11
CA THR A 275 2.87 9.71 3.40
C THR A 275 2.94 11.15 2.88
N LEU A 276 3.44 12.10 3.68
CA LEU A 276 3.63 13.47 3.22
C LEU A 276 4.64 13.55 2.07
N LEU A 277 5.78 12.89 2.20
CA LEU A 277 6.82 12.88 1.16
C LEU A 277 6.35 12.16 -0.11
N ALA A 278 5.52 11.11 0.02
CA ALA A 278 4.97 10.39 -1.13
C ALA A 278 4.06 11.25 -2.01
N LEU A 279 3.43 12.29 -1.46
CA LEU A 279 2.64 13.26 -2.25
C LEU A 279 3.50 13.97 -3.30
N PHE A 280 4.80 14.06 -3.09
CA PHE A 280 5.77 14.67 -4.02
C PHE A 280 6.55 13.58 -4.77
N SER A 281 7.04 12.55 -4.10
CA SER A 281 7.91 11.54 -4.72
C SER A 281 7.16 10.66 -5.71
N VAL A 282 5.90 10.31 -5.48
CA VAL A 282 5.12 9.48 -6.40
C VAL A 282 4.81 10.20 -7.72
N PRO A 283 4.36 11.46 -7.74
CA PRO A 283 4.31 12.25 -8.98
C PRO A 283 5.63 12.35 -9.73
N LEU A 284 6.75 12.52 -9.02
CA LEU A 284 8.08 12.55 -9.65
C LEU A 284 8.43 11.22 -10.30
N TRP A 285 8.15 10.09 -9.63
CA TRP A 285 8.32 8.76 -10.22
C TRP A 285 7.47 8.58 -11.47
N TRP A 286 6.20 8.99 -11.42
CA TRP A 286 5.33 8.93 -12.59
C TRP A 286 5.86 9.75 -13.76
N LEU A 287 6.31 10.99 -13.53
CA LEU A 287 6.93 11.83 -14.56
C LEU A 287 8.20 11.20 -15.14
N LEU A 288 9.03 10.61 -14.28
CA LEU A 288 10.25 9.89 -14.70
C LEU A 288 9.91 8.70 -15.60
N LEU A 289 8.89 7.90 -15.23
CA LEU A 289 8.44 6.76 -16.03
C LEU A 289 7.92 7.20 -17.41
N GLN A 290 7.21 8.33 -17.49
CA GLN A 290 6.75 8.88 -18.77
C GLN A 290 7.92 9.41 -19.63
N ALA A 291 9.00 9.89 -19.03
CA ALA A 291 10.17 10.37 -19.74
C ALA A 291 11.09 9.23 -20.24
N LEU A 292 11.05 8.07 -19.59
CA LEU A 292 11.89 6.90 -19.90
C LEU A 292 11.17 5.87 -20.78
N GLY A 293 9.87 5.99 -20.92
CA GLY A 293 9.01 5.04 -21.63
C GLY A 293 8.77 5.27 -23.02
#